data_847522a14c70bb70e834f2bd1cf8b841
#
_entry.id   847522a14c70bb70e834f2bd1cf8b841
#
_cell.length_a   1.000
_cell.length_b   1.000
_cell.length_c   1.000
_cell.angle_alpha   90.00
_cell.angle_beta   90.00
_cell.angle_gamma   90.00
#
_symmetry.space_group_name_H-M   'P 1'
#
loop_
_entity.id
_entity.type
_entity.pdbx_description
1 polymer ?
#
loop_
_entity_poly.entity_id
_entity_poly.type
_entity_poly.pdbx_seq_one_letter_code
_entity_poly.pdbx_strand_id
1 'polypeptide(L)'
;MYLEVAEGTPFNRGVPLTKPEMIEKLNPLVPLYRSTYLYDEEGRDWMLKNKSVKGYFGMRYIDHIILDIDKEKNTDILTLNKARAIVMELLDSDVDKNDIGVYFSGTGYHIQLSNKLFGFKGSKDLPFQVKNSIKKAFPSADISILMRSGIYRVQYTINQKTGLHKIPLEMSTFLYGQVKDIFESAKTITEKNNWAFALDGNGELKHLVDFEVPQIIEISKKVVEPYKIVPCIQAMLNRGPKEGTRHNVLLRVASHFRRHGIPSDYCKVALLHWNNNNLEEEEILKQVESVYNGGYQYSCIDKLMTAHCQTSCMYFKRKDYTIDVMNSDELQKALVARF
;
A
#
# COMPACT_ATOMS: atom_id res chain seq x y z
N MET A 1 -4.32 22.32 -2.54
CA MET A 1 -4.04 20.86 -2.49
C MET A 1 -4.68 20.18 -3.68
N TYR A 2 -3.96 19.31 -4.37
CA TYR A 2 -4.34 18.68 -5.61
C TYR A 2 -4.54 17.17 -5.43
N LEU A 3 -5.40 16.60 -6.25
CA LEU A 3 -5.64 15.17 -6.40
C LEU A 3 -5.13 14.74 -7.77
N GLU A 4 -4.58 13.56 -7.89
CA GLU A 4 -4.46 12.94 -9.21
C GLU A 4 -5.81 12.34 -9.57
N VAL A 5 -6.33 12.72 -10.73
CA VAL A 5 -7.61 12.24 -11.25
C VAL A 5 -7.38 11.39 -12.49
N ALA A 6 -8.18 10.32 -12.62
CA ALA A 6 -8.24 9.47 -13.79
C ALA A 6 -9.69 9.37 -14.27
N GLU A 7 -9.94 9.61 -15.56
CA GLU A 7 -11.26 9.58 -16.16
C GLU A 7 -11.40 8.39 -17.12
N GLY A 8 -12.56 7.75 -17.10
CA GLY A 8 -12.88 6.60 -17.93
C GLY A 8 -12.23 5.30 -17.43
N THR A 9 -10.94 5.27 -17.25
CA THR A 9 -10.20 4.10 -16.74
C THR A 9 -9.19 4.48 -15.68
N PRO A 10 -8.81 3.55 -14.77
CA PRO A 10 -7.78 3.79 -13.77
C PRO A 10 -6.38 4.07 -14.36
N PHE A 11 -6.20 3.86 -15.66
CA PHE A 11 -4.91 4.05 -16.35
C PHE A 11 -4.79 5.43 -17.00
N ASN A 12 -5.90 6.12 -17.26
CA ASN A 12 -5.91 7.47 -17.82
C ASN A 12 -5.69 8.52 -16.71
N ARG A 13 -4.48 8.57 -16.19
CA ARG A 13 -4.05 9.29 -14.98
C ARG A 13 -3.32 10.59 -15.29
N GLY A 14 -2.89 11.27 -14.22
CA GLY A 14 -1.97 12.40 -14.27
C GLY A 14 -2.63 13.74 -14.51
N VAL A 15 -3.93 13.84 -14.28
CA VAL A 15 -4.65 15.12 -14.30
C VAL A 15 -4.72 15.64 -12.86
N PRO A 16 -3.98 16.73 -12.51
CA PRO A 16 -4.08 17.33 -11.20
C PRO A 16 -5.32 18.23 -11.14
N LEU A 17 -6.22 17.94 -10.21
CA LEU A 17 -7.40 18.77 -9.95
C LEU A 17 -7.50 19.07 -8.45
N THR A 18 -8.07 20.20 -8.11
CA THR A 18 -8.58 20.47 -6.76
C THR A 18 -9.90 19.70 -6.53
N LYS A 19 -10.34 19.59 -5.28
CA LYS A 19 -11.64 18.94 -4.99
C LYS A 19 -12.82 19.62 -5.73
N PRO A 20 -12.98 20.96 -5.72
CA PRO A 20 -14.05 21.61 -6.47
C PRO A 20 -14.01 21.29 -7.96
N GLU A 21 -12.85 21.43 -8.61
CA GLU A 21 -12.70 21.13 -10.04
C GLU A 21 -13.05 19.68 -10.39
N MET A 22 -12.70 18.72 -9.52
CA MET A 22 -13.06 17.32 -9.69
C MET A 22 -14.59 17.13 -9.59
N ILE A 23 -15.26 17.85 -8.68
CA ILE A 23 -16.71 17.80 -8.50
C ILE A 23 -17.42 18.36 -9.74
N GLU A 24 -16.94 19.48 -10.28
CA GLU A 24 -17.48 20.09 -11.50
C GLU A 24 -17.38 19.15 -12.71
N LYS A 25 -16.31 18.39 -12.80
CA LYS A 25 -16.10 17.38 -13.87
C LYS A 25 -16.96 16.12 -13.74
N LEU A 26 -17.66 15.93 -12.64
CA LEU A 26 -18.36 14.70 -12.37
C LEU A 26 -19.49 14.44 -13.36
N ASN A 27 -19.33 13.36 -14.12
CA ASN A 27 -20.37 12.78 -14.96
C ASN A 27 -20.70 11.37 -14.43
N PRO A 28 -21.95 11.11 -13.99
CA PRO A 28 -22.32 9.79 -13.47
C PRO A 28 -22.11 8.64 -14.45
N LEU A 29 -22.20 8.90 -15.74
CA LEU A 29 -22.03 7.90 -16.80
C LEU A 29 -20.57 7.59 -17.15
N VAL A 30 -19.63 8.35 -16.60
CA VAL A 30 -18.20 8.17 -16.86
C VAL A 30 -17.50 7.84 -15.54
N PRO A 31 -16.79 6.72 -15.45
CA PRO A 31 -16.02 6.41 -14.25
C PRO A 31 -14.98 7.50 -13.98
N LEU A 32 -14.94 7.98 -12.76
CA LEU A 32 -13.95 8.93 -12.30
C LEU A 32 -13.23 8.33 -11.08
N TYR A 33 -11.91 8.44 -11.08
CA TYR A 33 -11.06 7.98 -9.99
C TYR A 33 -10.24 9.12 -9.43
N ARG A 34 -9.96 9.08 -8.14
CA ARG A 34 -9.05 10.03 -7.49
C ARG A 34 -7.95 9.29 -6.73
N SER A 35 -6.82 9.97 -6.54
CA SER A 35 -5.76 9.48 -5.67
C SER A 35 -6.21 9.41 -4.21
N THR A 36 -5.69 8.42 -3.47
CA THR A 36 -5.84 8.33 -2.02
C THR A 36 -5.18 9.52 -1.31
N TYR A 37 -4.04 9.97 -1.83
CA TYR A 37 -3.29 11.06 -1.26
C TYR A 37 -3.54 12.37 -1.97
N LEU A 38 -3.36 13.46 -1.24
CA LEU A 38 -3.35 14.82 -1.70
C LEU A 38 -1.90 15.29 -1.90
N TYR A 39 -1.71 16.27 -2.76
CA TYR A 39 -0.41 16.79 -3.17
C TYR A 39 -0.39 18.31 -3.10
N ASP A 40 0.79 18.84 -2.86
CA ASP A 40 1.08 20.28 -2.96
C ASP A 40 1.41 20.68 -4.42
N GLU A 41 1.95 21.88 -4.59
CA GLU A 41 2.36 22.41 -5.88
C GLU A 41 3.46 21.57 -6.54
N GLU A 42 4.41 21.05 -5.76
CA GLU A 42 5.48 20.17 -6.27
C GLU A 42 4.91 18.89 -6.85
N GLY A 43 3.96 18.28 -6.15
CA GLY A 43 3.26 17.08 -6.62
C GLY A 43 2.41 17.33 -7.85
N ARG A 44 1.75 18.50 -7.93
CA ARG A 44 1.02 18.93 -9.14
C ARG A 44 1.96 19.04 -10.35
N ASP A 45 3.08 19.72 -10.20
CA ASP A 45 4.04 19.94 -11.28
C ASP A 45 4.66 18.61 -11.74
N TRP A 46 4.90 17.70 -10.80
CA TRP A 46 5.29 16.32 -11.13
C TRP A 46 4.23 15.62 -11.99
N MET A 47 2.94 15.67 -11.61
CA MET A 47 1.84 15.05 -12.37
C MET A 47 1.75 15.61 -13.80
N LEU A 48 1.85 16.93 -13.96
CA LEU A 48 1.81 17.58 -15.27
C LEU A 48 2.95 17.12 -16.17
N LYS A 49 4.16 16.97 -15.60
CA LYS A 49 5.36 16.55 -16.32
C LYS A 49 5.33 15.06 -16.66
N ASN A 50 4.98 14.21 -15.70
CA ASN A 50 5.14 12.75 -15.80
C ASN A 50 3.82 12.02 -16.15
N LYS A 51 2.71 12.74 -16.26
CA LYS A 51 1.36 12.20 -16.52
C LYS A 51 0.94 11.14 -15.50
N SER A 52 1.52 11.16 -14.32
CA SER A 52 1.18 10.28 -13.19
C SER A 52 1.93 10.71 -11.92
N VAL A 53 1.37 10.37 -10.74
CA VAL A 53 2.11 10.43 -9.46
C VAL A 53 3.08 9.26 -9.27
N LYS A 54 3.11 8.30 -10.17
CA LYS A 54 4.05 7.18 -10.10
C LYS A 54 5.49 7.71 -10.13
N GLY A 55 6.30 7.27 -9.16
CA GLY A 55 7.68 7.75 -9.02
C GLY A 55 7.83 9.08 -8.27
N TYR A 56 6.76 9.74 -7.87
CA TYR A 56 6.86 10.90 -6.97
C TYR A 56 7.22 10.47 -5.54
N PHE A 57 8.23 11.11 -4.98
CA PHE A 57 8.74 10.85 -3.62
C PHE A 57 8.62 12.05 -2.67
N GLY A 58 7.96 13.12 -3.10
CA GLY A 58 7.73 14.31 -2.30
C GLY A 58 6.62 14.15 -1.26
N MET A 59 6.20 15.29 -0.73
CA MET A 59 5.19 15.40 0.33
C MET A 59 3.84 14.87 -0.13
N ARG A 60 3.18 14.14 0.76
CA ARG A 60 1.79 13.67 0.60
C ARG A 60 0.99 14.02 1.82
N TYR A 61 -0.29 14.20 1.61
CA TYR A 61 -1.27 14.50 2.64
C TYR A 61 -2.45 13.54 2.47
N ILE A 62 -3.25 13.38 3.50
CA ILE A 62 -4.44 12.53 3.45
C ILE A 62 -5.58 13.23 4.18
N ASP A 63 -6.76 13.23 3.58
CA ASP A 63 -7.97 13.82 4.15
C ASP A 63 -8.85 12.78 4.85
N HIS A 64 -8.87 11.56 4.33
CA HIS A 64 -9.59 10.45 4.95
C HIS A 64 -8.95 9.10 4.59
N ILE A 65 -9.12 8.14 5.46
CA ILE A 65 -8.71 6.75 5.27
C ILE A 65 -9.84 6.00 4.59
N ILE A 66 -9.51 5.14 3.65
CA ILE A 66 -10.48 4.25 3.00
C ILE A 66 -10.14 2.82 3.36
N LEU A 67 -11.12 2.12 3.91
CA LEU A 67 -11.11 0.68 4.07
C LEU A 67 -11.88 0.09 2.89
N ASP A 68 -11.19 -0.63 2.02
CA ASP A 68 -11.79 -1.26 0.85
C ASP A 68 -12.15 -2.72 1.18
N ILE A 69 -13.41 -3.07 1.02
CA ILE A 69 -13.95 -4.39 1.31
C ILE A 69 -14.45 -4.99 0.01
N ASP A 70 -13.55 -5.66 -0.66
CA ASP A 70 -13.82 -6.29 -1.95
C ASP A 70 -14.67 -7.56 -1.84
N LYS A 71 -15.48 -7.80 -2.86
CA LYS A 71 -16.26 -9.02 -2.98
C LYS A 71 -15.39 -10.28 -3.14
N GLU A 72 -14.30 -10.19 -3.91
CA GLU A 72 -13.44 -11.32 -4.26
C GLU A 72 -14.24 -12.59 -4.65
N LYS A 73 -14.04 -13.67 -3.89
CA LYS A 73 -14.77 -14.95 -4.03
C LYS A 73 -15.99 -15.05 -3.11
N ASN A 74 -16.26 -14.00 -2.33
CA ASN A 74 -17.38 -13.99 -1.39
C ASN A 74 -18.70 -13.72 -2.12
N THR A 75 -19.81 -14.10 -1.47
CA THR A 75 -21.14 -13.64 -1.88
C THR A 75 -21.36 -12.19 -1.49
N ASP A 76 -22.32 -11.52 -2.12
CA ASP A 76 -22.64 -10.12 -1.80
C ASP A 76 -23.03 -9.94 -0.33
N ILE A 77 -23.76 -10.89 0.25
CA ILE A 77 -24.15 -10.86 1.66
C ILE A 77 -22.95 -11.04 2.61
N LEU A 78 -21.99 -11.88 2.27
CA LEU A 78 -20.78 -12.04 3.08
C LEU A 78 -19.92 -10.78 3.02
N THR A 79 -19.82 -10.15 1.85
CA THR A 79 -19.10 -8.88 1.67
C THR A 79 -19.74 -7.76 2.50
N LEU A 80 -21.09 -7.66 2.46
CA LEU A 80 -21.83 -6.70 3.28
C LEU A 80 -21.61 -6.96 4.77
N ASN A 81 -21.66 -8.22 5.21
CA ASN A 81 -21.48 -8.58 6.62
C ASN A 81 -20.05 -8.29 7.11
N LYS A 82 -19.03 -8.48 6.27
CA LYS A 82 -17.65 -8.06 6.59
C LYS A 82 -17.56 -6.55 6.80
N ALA A 83 -18.16 -5.77 5.90
CA ALA A 83 -18.18 -4.31 6.02
C ALA A 83 -18.96 -3.86 7.27
N ARG A 84 -20.10 -4.49 7.57
CA ARG A 84 -20.88 -4.24 8.78
C ARG A 84 -20.10 -4.52 10.06
N ALA A 85 -19.37 -5.62 10.11
CA ALA A 85 -18.56 -5.97 11.27
C ALA A 85 -17.54 -4.87 11.60
N ILE A 86 -16.85 -4.33 10.60
CA ILE A 86 -15.92 -3.21 10.80
C ILE A 86 -16.64 -1.97 11.33
N VAL A 87 -17.78 -1.60 10.74
CA VAL A 87 -18.53 -0.41 11.18
C VAL A 87 -19.07 -0.59 12.58
N MET A 88 -19.56 -1.77 12.93
CA MET A 88 -20.03 -2.07 14.29
C MET A 88 -18.88 -1.98 15.30
N GLU A 89 -17.71 -2.53 14.98
CA GLU A 89 -16.52 -2.42 15.83
C GLU A 89 -16.10 -0.96 16.05
N LEU A 90 -16.20 -0.11 15.02
CA LEU A 90 -15.96 1.34 15.15
C LEU A 90 -16.98 2.01 16.06
N LEU A 91 -18.26 1.70 15.90
CA LEU A 91 -19.34 2.24 16.74
C LEU A 91 -19.22 1.77 18.20
N ASP A 92 -18.86 0.51 18.42
CA ASP A 92 -18.61 -0.07 19.74
C ASP A 92 -17.36 0.54 20.42
N SER A 93 -16.48 1.14 19.61
CA SER A 93 -15.28 1.90 20.05
C SER A 93 -15.56 3.41 20.21
N ASP A 94 -16.82 3.80 20.38
CA ASP A 94 -17.29 5.18 20.58
C ASP A 94 -17.00 6.14 19.40
N VAL A 95 -16.73 5.65 18.21
CA VAL A 95 -16.62 6.49 17.00
C VAL A 95 -18.01 6.97 16.61
N ASP A 96 -18.20 8.29 16.48
CA ASP A 96 -19.48 8.85 16.06
C ASP A 96 -19.85 8.36 14.67
N LYS A 97 -21.09 7.91 14.49
CA LYS A 97 -21.62 7.48 13.19
C LYS A 97 -21.50 8.54 12.09
N ASN A 98 -21.46 9.83 12.46
CA ASN A 98 -21.30 10.94 11.53
C ASN A 98 -19.86 11.07 11.02
N ASP A 99 -18.90 10.42 11.67
CA ASP A 99 -17.48 10.35 11.27
C ASP A 99 -17.17 9.13 10.40
N ILE A 100 -18.20 8.29 10.13
CA ILE A 100 -18.11 7.08 9.32
C ILE A 100 -18.92 7.24 8.04
N GLY A 101 -18.26 7.39 6.90
CA GLY A 101 -18.90 7.37 5.59
C GLY A 101 -18.88 5.96 5.00
N VAL A 102 -20.04 5.42 4.67
CA VAL A 102 -20.15 4.11 4.03
C VAL A 102 -20.64 4.24 2.61
N TYR A 103 -20.00 3.54 1.69
CA TYR A 103 -20.34 3.59 0.27
C TYR A 103 -20.42 2.16 -0.30
N PHE A 104 -21.41 1.91 -1.11
CA PHE A 104 -21.38 0.78 -2.04
C PHE A 104 -20.53 1.18 -3.25
N SER A 105 -19.52 0.39 -3.62
CA SER A 105 -18.56 0.72 -4.68
C SER A 105 -18.95 0.22 -6.09
N GLY A 106 -20.12 -0.42 -6.19
CA GLY A 106 -20.57 -1.11 -7.40
C GLY A 106 -20.24 -2.61 -7.41
N THR A 107 -19.34 -3.06 -6.52
CA THR A 107 -18.99 -4.49 -6.34
C THR A 107 -18.80 -4.87 -4.87
N GLY A 108 -18.25 -3.96 -4.07
CA GLY A 108 -17.96 -4.12 -2.65
C GLY A 108 -18.32 -2.86 -1.88
N TYR A 109 -17.64 -2.60 -0.78
CA TYR A 109 -17.94 -1.47 0.10
C TYR A 109 -16.66 -0.70 0.41
N HIS A 110 -16.76 0.65 0.43
CA HIS A 110 -15.73 1.53 0.97
C HIS A 110 -16.23 2.13 2.28
N ILE A 111 -15.46 2.01 3.34
CA ILE A 111 -15.69 2.72 4.59
C ILE A 111 -14.68 3.86 4.64
N GLN A 112 -15.15 5.09 4.74
CA GLN A 112 -14.33 6.29 4.80
C GLN A 112 -14.32 6.86 6.22
N LEU A 113 -13.15 7.09 6.74
CA LEU A 113 -12.91 7.63 8.08
C LEU A 113 -12.07 8.90 7.97
N SER A 114 -12.47 9.99 8.60
CA SER A 114 -11.70 11.24 8.57
C SER A 114 -10.29 11.04 9.08
N ASN A 115 -9.30 11.66 8.44
CA ASN A 115 -7.94 11.69 8.99
C ASN A 115 -7.86 12.37 10.35
N LYS A 116 -8.81 13.22 10.72
CA LYS A 116 -8.86 13.83 12.07
C LYS A 116 -9.01 12.78 13.17
N LEU A 117 -9.67 11.64 12.89
CA LEU A 117 -9.74 10.50 13.83
C LEU A 117 -8.37 9.90 14.12
N PHE A 118 -7.48 9.87 13.13
CA PHE A 118 -6.16 9.24 13.21
C PHE A 118 -5.04 10.25 13.49
N GLY A 119 -5.12 11.44 12.90
CA GLY A 119 -4.12 12.48 13.07
C GLY A 119 -2.84 12.29 12.27
N PHE A 120 -2.87 11.54 11.14
CA PHE A 120 -1.73 11.45 10.24
C PHE A 120 -1.34 12.83 9.70
N LYS A 121 -0.04 13.12 9.73
CA LYS A 121 0.51 14.37 9.23
C LYS A 121 1.15 14.18 7.86
N GLY A 122 1.14 15.26 7.06
CA GLY A 122 1.78 15.26 5.76
C GLY A 122 3.26 14.89 5.87
N SER A 123 3.70 13.91 5.07
CA SER A 123 5.11 13.49 5.00
C SER A 123 5.40 12.73 3.71
N LYS A 124 6.69 12.57 3.39
CA LYS A 124 7.15 11.73 2.27
C LYS A 124 6.85 10.24 2.50
N ASP A 125 6.85 9.81 3.76
CA ASP A 125 6.63 8.43 4.19
C ASP A 125 5.20 8.14 4.61
N LEU A 126 4.30 9.11 4.46
CA LEU A 126 2.90 8.97 4.82
C LEU A 126 2.23 7.69 4.28
N PRO A 127 2.42 7.27 3.00
CA PRO A 127 1.82 6.05 2.50
C PRO A 127 2.29 4.79 3.25
N PHE A 128 3.53 4.77 3.70
CA PHE A 128 4.07 3.67 4.50
C PHE A 128 3.44 3.65 5.90
N GLN A 129 3.35 4.82 6.54
CA GLN A 129 2.75 4.96 7.86
C GLN A 129 1.27 4.54 7.84
N VAL A 130 0.47 5.12 6.94
CA VAL A 130 -0.96 4.82 6.79
C VAL A 130 -1.17 3.34 6.52
N LYS A 131 -0.48 2.78 5.53
CA LYS A 131 -0.64 1.37 5.16
C LYS A 131 -0.38 0.43 6.33
N ASN A 132 0.71 0.65 7.08
CA ASN A 132 1.09 -0.24 8.18
C ASN A 132 0.13 -0.11 9.36
N SER A 133 -0.28 1.12 9.70
CA SER A 133 -1.26 1.36 10.77
C SER A 133 -2.59 0.71 10.44
N ILE A 134 -3.11 0.95 9.23
CA ILE A 134 -4.41 0.44 8.83
C ILE A 134 -4.40 -1.09 8.69
N LYS A 135 -3.32 -1.67 8.17
CA LYS A 135 -3.19 -3.14 8.11
C LYS A 135 -3.24 -3.78 9.50
N LYS A 136 -2.65 -3.12 10.50
CA LYS A 136 -2.67 -3.59 11.89
C LYS A 136 -4.05 -3.45 12.52
N ALA A 137 -4.70 -2.29 12.32
CA ALA A 137 -5.99 -1.98 12.92
C ALA A 137 -7.15 -2.71 12.22
N PHE A 138 -7.11 -2.85 10.90
CA PHE A 138 -8.19 -3.42 10.08
C PHE A 138 -7.65 -4.52 9.14
N PRO A 139 -7.28 -5.69 9.65
CA PRO A 139 -6.61 -6.74 8.87
C PRO A 139 -7.48 -7.32 7.75
N SER A 140 -8.79 -7.16 7.81
CA SER A 140 -9.77 -7.63 6.81
C SER A 140 -9.97 -6.68 5.63
N ALA A 141 -9.46 -5.42 5.72
CA ALA A 141 -9.55 -4.44 4.63
C ALA A 141 -8.44 -4.65 3.59
N ASP A 142 -8.76 -4.45 2.30
CA ASP A 142 -7.72 -4.38 1.28
C ASP A 142 -6.95 -3.06 1.39
N ILE A 143 -5.66 -3.19 1.62
CA ILE A 143 -4.73 -2.07 1.77
C ILE A 143 -4.05 -1.64 0.46
N SER A 144 -4.40 -2.25 -0.68
CA SER A 144 -3.83 -1.92 -1.99
C SER A 144 -4.10 -0.47 -2.38
N ILE A 145 -5.28 0.04 -2.00
CA ILE A 145 -5.71 1.43 -2.21
C ILE A 145 -4.86 2.45 -1.42
N LEU A 146 -4.18 2.02 -0.36
CA LEU A 146 -3.32 2.85 0.49
C LEU A 146 -1.85 2.89 0.01
N MET A 147 -1.56 2.30 -1.14
CA MET A 147 -0.23 2.38 -1.76
C MET A 147 0.09 3.80 -2.20
N ARG A 148 1.37 4.10 -2.44
CA ARG A 148 1.86 5.45 -2.85
C ARG A 148 1.11 6.07 -4.02
N SER A 149 0.64 5.27 -4.95
CA SER A 149 -0.11 5.67 -6.13
C SER A 149 -1.51 5.05 -6.17
N GLY A 150 -2.09 4.74 -5.00
CA GLY A 150 -3.45 4.23 -4.89
C GLY A 150 -4.46 5.22 -5.43
N ILE A 151 -5.44 4.70 -6.16
CA ILE A 151 -6.60 5.45 -6.61
C ILE A 151 -7.87 4.65 -6.36
N TYR A 152 -8.95 5.33 -6.20
CA TYR A 152 -10.26 4.72 -6.01
C TYR A 152 -11.36 5.52 -6.72
N ARG A 153 -12.48 4.86 -6.97
CA ARG A 153 -13.61 5.46 -7.68
C ARG A 153 -14.26 6.57 -6.86
N VAL A 154 -14.52 7.68 -7.52
CA VAL A 154 -15.27 8.81 -6.97
C VAL A 154 -16.75 8.42 -6.87
N GLN A 155 -17.42 8.89 -5.81
CA GLN A 155 -18.85 8.65 -5.61
C GLN A 155 -19.69 9.23 -6.76
N TYR A 156 -20.86 8.68 -6.97
CA TYR A 156 -21.80 9.02 -8.04
C TYR A 156 -21.29 8.72 -9.45
N THR A 157 -20.23 7.94 -9.61
CA THR A 157 -19.76 7.49 -10.92
C THR A 157 -19.95 5.99 -11.10
N ILE A 158 -20.15 5.60 -12.36
CA ILE A 158 -20.46 4.23 -12.75
C ILE A 158 -19.27 3.28 -12.57
N ASN A 159 -19.55 2.06 -12.18
CA ASN A 159 -18.63 0.94 -12.27
C ASN A 159 -18.82 0.24 -13.62
N GLN A 160 -17.85 0.34 -14.52
CA GLN A 160 -17.94 -0.24 -15.86
C GLN A 160 -18.16 -1.76 -15.88
N LYS A 161 -17.73 -2.48 -14.83
CA LYS A 161 -17.90 -3.94 -14.76
C LYS A 161 -19.33 -4.37 -14.46
N THR A 162 -20.06 -3.57 -13.69
CA THR A 162 -21.38 -3.94 -13.19
C THR A 162 -22.50 -3.05 -13.70
N GLY A 163 -22.17 -1.87 -14.23
CA GLY A 163 -23.16 -0.85 -14.57
C GLY A 163 -23.77 -0.14 -13.35
N LEU A 164 -23.32 -0.46 -12.14
CA LEU A 164 -23.82 0.15 -10.90
C LEU A 164 -22.98 1.36 -10.52
N HIS A 165 -23.61 2.34 -9.87
CA HIS A 165 -22.90 3.52 -9.40
C HIS A 165 -22.30 3.30 -8.00
N LYS A 166 -21.21 3.99 -7.71
CA LYS A 166 -20.75 4.14 -6.34
C LYS A 166 -21.66 5.15 -5.63
N ILE A 167 -22.37 4.70 -4.62
CA ILE A 167 -23.36 5.53 -3.88
C ILE A 167 -23.00 5.57 -2.38
N PRO A 168 -23.23 6.71 -1.70
CA PRO A 168 -23.24 6.74 -0.24
C PRO A 168 -24.44 5.95 0.28
N LEU A 169 -24.27 5.33 1.43
CA LEU A 169 -25.32 4.58 2.13
C LEU A 169 -25.62 5.27 3.46
N GLU A 170 -26.90 5.52 3.70
CA GLU A 170 -27.37 5.90 5.03
C GLU A 170 -27.05 4.79 6.03
N MET A 171 -26.60 5.12 7.24
CA MET A 171 -26.15 4.16 8.23
C MET A 171 -27.22 3.10 8.55
N SER A 172 -28.49 3.49 8.63
CA SER A 172 -29.62 2.58 8.84
C SER A 172 -29.80 1.60 7.69
N THR A 173 -29.73 2.07 6.43
CA THR A 173 -29.80 1.23 5.23
C THR A 173 -28.62 0.28 5.17
N PHE A 174 -27.42 0.76 5.51
CA PHE A 174 -26.23 -0.08 5.52
C PHE A 174 -26.32 -1.19 6.59
N LEU A 175 -26.69 -0.85 7.83
CA LEU A 175 -26.71 -1.82 8.93
C LEU A 175 -27.87 -2.83 8.83
N TYR A 176 -29.04 -2.41 8.37
CA TYR A 176 -30.25 -3.22 8.43
C TYR A 176 -30.91 -3.55 7.08
N GLY A 177 -30.50 -2.85 6.01
CA GLY A 177 -31.04 -3.06 4.66
C GLY A 177 -30.57 -4.38 4.02
N GLN A 178 -31.28 -4.79 2.98
CA GLN A 178 -30.91 -5.97 2.21
C GLN A 178 -29.97 -5.60 1.04
N VAL A 179 -29.13 -6.55 0.63
CA VAL A 179 -28.25 -6.38 -0.54
C VAL A 179 -29.00 -5.93 -1.78
N LYS A 180 -30.21 -6.48 -1.98
CA LYS A 180 -31.08 -6.14 -3.12
C LYS A 180 -31.42 -4.65 -3.15
N ASP A 181 -31.77 -4.08 -2.01
CA ASP A 181 -32.19 -2.67 -1.93
C ASP A 181 -31.00 -1.74 -2.22
N ILE A 182 -29.81 -2.09 -1.74
CA ILE A 182 -28.56 -1.37 -2.04
C ILE A 182 -28.27 -1.40 -3.54
N PHE A 183 -28.42 -2.55 -4.18
CA PHE A 183 -28.18 -2.70 -5.62
C PHE A 183 -29.20 -1.91 -6.45
N GLU A 184 -30.47 -1.93 -6.08
CA GLU A 184 -31.51 -1.14 -6.75
C GLU A 184 -31.19 0.36 -6.66
N SER A 185 -30.80 0.85 -5.49
CA SER A 185 -30.42 2.25 -5.29
C SER A 185 -29.17 2.65 -6.09
N ALA A 186 -28.30 1.70 -6.44
CA ALA A 186 -27.08 1.95 -7.21
C ALA A 186 -27.29 1.94 -8.74
N LYS A 187 -28.48 1.61 -9.23
CA LYS A 187 -28.77 1.60 -10.69
C LYS A 187 -28.89 3.00 -11.27
N THR A 188 -29.40 3.94 -10.51
CA THR A 188 -29.61 5.32 -10.97
C THR A 188 -29.17 6.32 -9.92
N ILE A 189 -28.61 7.45 -10.35
CA ILE A 189 -28.31 8.58 -9.48
C ILE A 189 -29.45 9.58 -9.58
N THR A 190 -30.32 9.59 -8.58
CA THR A 190 -31.47 10.50 -8.52
C THR A 190 -31.11 11.84 -7.88
N GLU A 191 -30.19 11.83 -6.90
CA GLU A 191 -29.75 13.03 -6.21
C GLU A 191 -28.24 12.97 -5.94
N LYS A 192 -27.53 14.09 -6.19
CA LYS A 192 -26.10 14.22 -5.87
C LYS A 192 -25.90 14.89 -4.50
N ASN A 193 -26.77 14.60 -3.55
CA ASN A 193 -26.74 15.23 -2.24
C ASN A 193 -25.62 14.66 -1.38
N ASN A 194 -24.91 15.53 -0.69
CA ASN A 194 -23.87 15.27 0.31
C ASN A 194 -22.56 14.66 -0.20
N TRP A 195 -21.75 15.53 -0.80
CA TRP A 195 -20.31 15.28 -0.97
C TRP A 195 -19.61 15.37 0.39
N ALA A 196 -19.78 14.34 1.22
CA ALA A 196 -19.01 14.23 2.46
C ALA A 196 -17.54 13.88 2.16
N PHE A 197 -16.76 14.85 1.68
CA PHE A 197 -15.30 14.71 1.54
C PHE A 197 -14.54 15.05 2.82
N ALA A 198 -15.15 15.62 3.80
CA ALA A 198 -14.57 15.94 5.07
C ALA A 198 -15.50 15.40 6.14
N LEU A 199 -15.15 14.28 6.69
CA LEU A 199 -15.65 13.83 7.97
C LEU A 199 -14.86 14.60 9.02
N ASP A 200 -15.53 15.11 10.03
CA ASP A 200 -14.91 15.82 11.15
C ASP A 200 -14.72 14.85 12.31
N GLY A 201 -13.51 14.43 12.56
CA GLY A 201 -13.18 13.57 13.69
C GLY A 201 -12.39 14.31 14.78
N ASN A 202 -12.41 13.80 15.99
CA ASN A 202 -11.78 14.40 17.19
C ASN A 202 -10.50 13.69 17.63
N GLY A 203 -10.02 12.71 16.86
CA GLY A 203 -8.77 12.00 17.16
C GLY A 203 -8.94 10.76 18.02
N GLU A 204 -10.14 10.22 18.14
CA GLU A 204 -10.49 9.02 18.91
C GLU A 204 -9.65 7.80 18.54
N LEU A 205 -9.31 7.63 17.27
CA LEU A 205 -8.56 6.50 16.75
C LEU A 205 -7.03 6.74 16.71
N LYS A 206 -6.52 7.82 17.31
CA LYS A 206 -5.07 8.08 17.33
C LYS A 206 -4.28 6.94 17.95
N HIS A 207 -4.82 6.28 18.96
CA HIS A 207 -4.16 5.14 19.62
C HIS A 207 -3.91 3.95 18.67
N LEU A 208 -4.69 3.83 17.57
CA LEU A 208 -4.49 2.79 16.55
C LEU A 208 -3.29 3.10 15.63
N VAL A 209 -2.84 4.35 15.61
CA VAL A 209 -1.79 4.84 14.71
C VAL A 209 -0.55 5.36 15.44
N ASP A 210 -0.51 5.23 16.77
CA ASP A 210 0.70 5.45 17.54
C ASP A 210 1.76 4.39 17.12
N PHE A 211 2.28 4.65 15.94
CA PHE A 211 3.55 4.12 15.52
C PHE A 211 4.61 4.96 16.23
N GLU A 212 5.29 4.36 17.18
CA GLU A 212 6.70 4.68 17.28
C GLU A 212 7.25 4.45 15.88
N VAL A 213 7.42 5.52 15.10
CA VAL A 213 8.30 5.48 13.94
C VAL A 213 9.54 4.80 14.48
N PRO A 214 9.94 3.61 14.00
CA PRO A 214 11.17 3.01 14.48
C PRO A 214 12.16 4.15 14.30
N GLN A 215 12.63 4.71 15.43
CA GLN A 215 13.63 5.75 15.37
C GLN A 215 14.64 5.18 14.42
N ILE A 216 14.86 5.86 13.30
CA ILE A 216 16.05 5.59 12.51
C ILE A 216 17.10 5.64 13.59
N ILE A 217 17.50 4.46 14.07
CA ILE A 217 18.60 4.36 15.01
C ILE A 217 19.66 5.05 14.20
N GLU A 218 19.95 6.31 14.57
CA GLU A 218 21.20 6.91 14.13
C GLU A 218 22.20 5.85 14.49
N ILE A 219 22.67 5.14 13.46
CA ILE A 219 23.70 4.16 13.63
C ILE A 219 24.83 5.00 14.16
N SER A 220 24.91 5.05 15.52
CA SER A 220 26.05 5.63 16.18
C SER A 220 27.23 5.11 15.37
N LYS A 221 28.15 5.99 14.97
CA LYS A 221 29.36 5.67 14.20
C LYS A 221 30.20 4.67 15.00
N LYS A 222 29.67 3.45 15.18
CA LYS A 222 30.45 2.29 15.54
C LYS A 222 31.38 2.09 14.37
N VAL A 223 32.66 2.14 14.65
CA VAL A 223 33.74 1.76 13.75
C VAL A 223 33.23 0.60 12.90
N VAL A 224 32.98 0.86 11.63
CA VAL A 224 32.43 -0.13 10.70
C VAL A 224 33.54 -1.15 10.56
N GLU A 225 33.34 -2.34 11.13
CA GLU A 225 34.18 -3.48 10.78
C GLU A 225 34.16 -3.62 9.25
N PRO A 226 35.30 -3.97 8.63
CA PRO A 226 35.36 -4.03 7.19
C PRO A 226 34.20 -4.86 6.65
N TYR A 227 33.42 -4.24 5.78
CA TYR A 227 32.25 -4.84 5.17
C TYR A 227 32.56 -6.20 4.57
N LYS A 228 31.95 -7.27 5.11
CA LYS A 228 32.09 -8.63 4.58
C LYS A 228 30.83 -9.02 3.82
N ILE A 229 30.98 -9.19 2.51
CA ILE A 229 29.91 -9.76 1.69
C ILE A 229 29.69 -11.22 2.14
N VAL A 230 28.45 -11.60 2.44
CA VAL A 230 28.15 -12.99 2.80
C VAL A 230 28.39 -13.93 1.61
N PRO A 231 28.82 -15.19 1.84
CA PRO A 231 29.27 -16.09 0.77
C PRO A 231 28.24 -16.33 -0.33
N CYS A 232 26.93 -16.38 -0.01
CA CYS A 232 25.88 -16.55 -1.02
C CYS A 232 25.74 -15.33 -1.94
N ILE A 233 25.83 -14.12 -1.41
CA ILE A 233 25.83 -12.90 -2.22
C ILE A 233 27.10 -12.79 -3.05
N GLN A 234 28.27 -13.12 -2.48
CA GLN A 234 29.53 -13.17 -3.22
C GLN A 234 29.46 -14.16 -4.39
N ALA A 235 28.88 -15.34 -4.17
CA ALA A 235 28.68 -16.32 -5.23
C ALA A 235 27.76 -15.83 -6.35
N MET A 236 26.70 -15.08 -6.00
CA MET A 236 25.82 -14.46 -6.99
C MET A 236 26.52 -13.38 -7.80
N LEU A 237 27.32 -12.52 -7.14
CA LEU A 237 28.10 -11.51 -7.82
C LEU A 237 29.13 -12.14 -8.77
N ASN A 238 29.84 -13.17 -8.33
CA ASN A 238 30.89 -13.83 -9.13
C ASN A 238 30.32 -14.59 -10.34
N ARG A 239 29.09 -15.13 -10.24
CA ARG A 239 28.46 -15.87 -11.34
C ARG A 239 27.85 -14.99 -12.41
N GLY A 240 27.64 -13.73 -12.11
CA GLY A 240 26.93 -12.80 -12.99
C GLY A 240 25.42 -13.07 -13.13
N PRO A 241 24.72 -12.26 -13.89
CA PRO A 241 23.30 -12.41 -14.13
C PRO A 241 23.03 -13.59 -15.07
N LYS A 242 22.11 -14.49 -14.67
CA LYS A 242 21.63 -15.60 -15.49
C LYS A 242 20.20 -15.37 -15.94
N GLU A 243 19.91 -15.70 -17.18
CA GLU A 243 18.55 -15.65 -17.70
C GLU A 243 17.57 -16.44 -16.81
N GLY A 244 16.37 -15.91 -16.62
CA GLY A 244 15.33 -16.47 -15.74
C GLY A 244 15.48 -16.14 -14.24
N THR A 245 16.68 -15.76 -13.77
CA THR A 245 16.91 -15.44 -12.36
C THR A 245 17.50 -14.06 -12.09
N ARG A 246 17.96 -13.36 -13.13
CA ARG A 246 18.71 -12.11 -13.05
C ARG A 246 18.02 -11.02 -12.19
N HIS A 247 16.72 -10.78 -12.38
CA HIS A 247 15.96 -9.81 -11.57
C HIS A 247 15.92 -10.19 -10.10
N ASN A 248 15.69 -11.46 -9.82
CA ASN A 248 15.64 -11.97 -8.47
C ASN A 248 16.99 -11.93 -7.76
N VAL A 249 18.09 -12.18 -8.47
CA VAL A 249 19.45 -12.04 -7.96
C VAL A 249 19.76 -10.58 -7.69
N LEU A 250 19.49 -9.68 -8.64
CA LEU A 250 19.68 -8.24 -8.50
C LEU A 250 18.97 -7.70 -7.25
N LEU A 251 17.71 -8.10 -7.01
CA LEU A 251 16.94 -7.70 -5.84
C LEU A 251 17.62 -8.14 -4.53
N ARG A 252 18.18 -9.37 -4.45
CA ARG A 252 18.88 -9.86 -3.26
C ARG A 252 20.19 -9.14 -3.02
N VAL A 253 20.97 -8.91 -4.08
CA VAL A 253 22.23 -8.19 -3.98
C VAL A 253 22.00 -6.74 -3.57
N ALA A 254 21.06 -6.05 -4.18
CA ALA A 254 20.69 -4.69 -3.81
C ALA A 254 20.17 -4.61 -2.36
N SER A 255 19.32 -5.58 -1.93
CA SER A 255 18.86 -5.65 -0.55
C SER A 255 19.98 -5.89 0.44
N HIS A 256 21.00 -6.69 0.06
CA HIS A 256 22.18 -6.90 0.88
C HIS A 256 22.97 -5.61 1.05
N PHE A 257 23.25 -4.88 -0.04
CA PHE A 257 23.98 -3.62 0.00
C PHE A 257 23.24 -2.59 0.87
N ARG A 258 21.93 -2.43 0.67
CA ARG A 258 21.12 -1.54 1.49
C ARG A 258 21.19 -1.88 2.99
N ARG A 259 21.04 -3.17 3.35
CA ARG A 259 21.09 -3.63 4.75
C ARG A 259 22.42 -3.37 5.43
N HIS A 260 23.50 -3.28 4.67
CA HIS A 260 24.83 -2.98 5.18
C HIS A 260 25.21 -1.50 5.04
N GLY A 261 24.21 -0.63 4.77
CA GLY A 261 24.40 0.82 4.76
C GLY A 261 25.17 1.36 3.54
N ILE A 262 25.35 0.55 2.48
CA ILE A 262 25.95 1.02 1.24
C ILE A 262 24.96 1.99 0.58
N PRO A 263 25.38 3.23 0.23
CA PRO A 263 24.52 4.19 -0.46
C PRO A 263 24.00 3.66 -1.80
N SER A 264 22.79 4.07 -2.20
CA SER A 264 22.14 3.59 -3.43
C SER A 264 22.97 3.82 -4.69
N ASP A 265 23.68 4.95 -4.76
CA ASP A 265 24.50 5.30 -5.93
C ASP A 265 25.67 4.34 -6.12
N TYR A 266 26.33 3.92 -5.03
CA TYR A 266 27.37 2.88 -5.10
C TYR A 266 26.78 1.52 -5.51
N CYS A 267 25.60 1.19 -5.00
CA CYS A 267 24.87 -0.01 -5.41
C CYS A 267 24.54 0.00 -6.90
N LYS A 268 24.06 1.15 -7.43
CA LYS A 268 23.77 1.33 -8.86
C LYS A 268 25.01 1.06 -9.71
N VAL A 269 26.15 1.72 -9.40
CA VAL A 269 27.40 1.54 -10.13
C VAL A 269 27.87 0.07 -10.10
N ALA A 270 27.84 -0.56 -8.92
CA ALA A 270 28.26 -1.96 -8.79
C ALA A 270 27.37 -2.91 -9.59
N LEU A 271 26.07 -2.70 -9.61
CA LEU A 271 25.13 -3.57 -10.32
C LEU A 271 25.07 -3.31 -11.82
N LEU A 272 25.31 -2.09 -12.28
CA LEU A 272 25.50 -1.79 -13.69
C LEU A 272 26.77 -2.51 -14.23
N HIS A 273 27.87 -2.49 -13.48
CA HIS A 273 29.07 -3.22 -13.85
C HIS A 273 28.87 -4.75 -13.80
N TRP A 274 28.15 -5.25 -12.77
CA TRP A 274 27.81 -6.67 -12.63
C TRP A 274 26.93 -7.19 -13.77
N ASN A 275 26.08 -6.32 -14.33
CA ASN A 275 25.07 -6.68 -15.33
C ASN A 275 25.64 -7.26 -16.63
N ASN A 276 26.81 -6.81 -17.04
CA ASN A 276 27.48 -7.25 -18.27
C ASN A 276 26.51 -7.29 -19.50
N ASN A 277 25.69 -6.24 -19.67
CA ASN A 277 24.71 -6.04 -20.74
C ASN A 277 23.58 -7.10 -20.84
N ASN A 278 23.24 -7.76 -19.75
CA ASN A 278 22.17 -8.75 -19.68
C ASN A 278 20.76 -8.17 -19.38
N LEU A 279 20.70 -6.96 -18.85
CA LEU A 279 19.49 -6.19 -18.56
C LEU A 279 19.68 -4.77 -19.06
N GLU A 280 18.59 -4.09 -19.39
CA GLU A 280 18.62 -2.66 -19.69
C GLU A 280 19.05 -1.87 -18.44
N GLU A 281 19.92 -0.90 -18.61
CA GLU A 281 20.47 -0.09 -17.50
C GLU A 281 19.34 0.59 -16.70
N GLU A 282 18.35 1.12 -17.40
CA GLU A 282 17.19 1.76 -16.78
C GLU A 282 16.40 0.81 -15.85
N GLU A 283 16.33 -0.46 -16.21
CA GLU A 283 15.67 -1.48 -15.41
C GLU A 283 16.43 -1.76 -14.12
N ILE A 284 17.76 -1.83 -14.19
CA ILE A 284 18.63 -1.99 -13.00
C ILE A 284 18.45 -0.80 -12.07
N LEU A 285 18.51 0.42 -12.59
CA LEU A 285 18.39 1.64 -11.80
C LEU A 285 17.03 1.70 -11.10
N LYS A 286 15.92 1.40 -11.80
CA LYS A 286 14.58 1.35 -11.23
C LYS A 286 14.46 0.29 -10.14
N GLN A 287 15.07 -0.88 -10.33
CA GLN A 287 15.00 -1.95 -9.35
C GLN A 287 15.81 -1.63 -8.10
N VAL A 288 17.00 -1.04 -8.22
CA VAL A 288 17.79 -0.56 -7.08
C VAL A 288 16.99 0.49 -6.29
N GLU A 289 16.42 1.48 -6.95
CA GLU A 289 15.58 2.49 -6.30
C GLU A 289 14.38 1.86 -5.58
N SER A 290 13.72 0.89 -6.20
CA SER A 290 12.63 0.15 -5.58
C SER A 290 13.07 -0.56 -4.30
N VAL A 291 14.25 -1.20 -4.31
CA VAL A 291 14.81 -1.90 -3.14
C VAL A 291 15.14 -0.92 -2.02
N TYR A 292 15.77 0.19 -2.33
CA TYR A 292 16.17 1.18 -1.31
C TYR A 292 14.97 1.89 -0.69
N ASN A 293 13.93 2.14 -1.47
CA ASN A 293 12.70 2.80 -1.02
C ASN A 293 11.70 1.82 -0.38
N GLY A 294 11.66 0.57 -0.84
CA GLY A 294 10.69 -0.43 -0.43
C GLY A 294 11.09 -1.27 0.78
N GLY A 295 12.34 -1.17 1.25
CA GLY A 295 12.81 -1.92 2.41
C GLY A 295 12.87 -3.43 2.24
N TYR A 296 13.02 -3.93 1.01
CA TYR A 296 13.05 -5.37 0.72
C TYR A 296 14.08 -6.12 1.56
N GLN A 297 13.72 -7.33 1.95
CA GLN A 297 14.55 -8.23 2.74
C GLN A 297 14.68 -9.58 2.04
N TYR A 298 15.71 -10.30 2.38
CA TYR A 298 15.92 -11.70 2.02
C TYR A 298 16.29 -12.51 3.27
N SER A 299 16.10 -13.81 3.21
CA SER A 299 16.41 -14.72 4.31
C SER A 299 17.26 -15.89 3.84
N CYS A 300 17.92 -16.58 4.79
CA CYS A 300 18.74 -17.77 4.50
C CYS A 300 17.92 -18.97 3.97
N ILE A 301 16.60 -18.96 4.14
CA ILE A 301 15.68 -19.99 3.60
C ILE A 301 15.18 -19.69 2.18
N ASP A 302 15.50 -18.52 1.62
CA ASP A 302 15.18 -18.19 0.22
C ASP A 302 15.88 -19.20 -0.71
N LYS A 303 15.13 -19.81 -1.63
CA LYS A 303 15.65 -20.85 -2.55
C LYS A 303 16.88 -20.41 -3.34
N LEU A 304 16.94 -19.14 -3.77
CA LEU A 304 18.12 -18.60 -4.46
C LEU A 304 19.32 -18.48 -3.53
N MET A 305 19.09 -18.04 -2.28
CA MET A 305 20.17 -17.91 -1.29
C MET A 305 20.68 -19.29 -0.85
N THR A 306 19.78 -20.25 -0.66
CA THR A 306 20.10 -21.61 -0.24
C THR A 306 21.02 -22.33 -1.24
N ALA A 307 20.77 -22.14 -2.54
CA ALA A 307 21.58 -22.74 -3.61
C ALA A 307 23.06 -22.30 -3.59
N HIS A 308 23.38 -21.20 -2.89
CA HIS A 308 24.72 -20.65 -2.77
C HIS A 308 25.24 -20.61 -1.34
N CYS A 309 24.56 -21.29 -0.42
CA CYS A 309 24.92 -21.31 0.99
C CYS A 309 26.23 -22.09 1.22
N GLN A 310 27.11 -21.57 2.10
CA GLN A 310 28.37 -22.17 2.45
C GLN A 310 28.48 -22.32 3.96
N THR A 311 29.11 -23.41 4.42
CA THR A 311 29.34 -23.72 5.84
C THR A 311 30.20 -22.68 6.55
N SER A 312 31.05 -21.97 5.81
CA SER A 312 31.88 -20.86 6.31
C SER A 312 31.12 -19.58 6.63
N CYS A 313 29.81 -19.51 6.27
CA CYS A 313 29.01 -18.33 6.52
C CYS A 313 28.73 -18.15 8.01
N MET A 314 28.92 -16.93 8.52
CA MET A 314 28.63 -16.58 9.91
C MET A 314 27.16 -16.81 10.34
N TYR A 315 26.25 -16.88 9.38
CA TYR A 315 24.82 -17.14 9.58
C TYR A 315 24.45 -18.62 9.36
N PHE A 316 25.37 -19.50 9.04
CA PHE A 316 25.10 -20.90 8.71
C PHE A 316 24.44 -21.65 9.88
N LYS A 317 24.93 -21.47 11.10
CA LYS A 317 24.37 -22.07 12.31
C LYS A 317 22.92 -21.66 12.61
N ARG A 318 22.51 -20.46 12.17
CA ARG A 318 21.10 -20.02 12.30
C ARG A 318 20.17 -20.74 11.34
N LYS A 319 20.68 -21.25 10.24
CA LYS A 319 19.93 -22.07 9.30
C LYS A 319 19.61 -23.45 9.89
N ASP A 320 20.57 -24.09 10.55
CA ASP A 320 20.38 -25.37 11.20
C ASP A 320 19.39 -25.25 12.36
N TYR A 321 19.47 -24.21 13.16
CA TYR A 321 18.53 -23.94 14.25
C TYR A 321 17.09 -23.69 13.76
N THR A 322 16.93 -23.11 12.58
CA THR A 322 15.60 -22.87 11.97
C THR A 322 15.04 -24.12 11.31
N ILE A 323 15.87 -25.06 10.89
CA ILE A 323 15.44 -26.32 10.26
C ILE A 323 15.06 -27.36 11.31
N ASP A 324 15.79 -27.44 12.42
CA ASP A 324 15.50 -28.39 13.52
C ASP A 324 14.27 -28.00 14.37
N VAL A 325 13.93 -26.70 14.43
CA VAL A 325 12.71 -26.22 15.14
C VAL A 325 11.45 -26.37 14.26
N MET A 326 11.59 -26.69 12.98
CA MET A 326 10.49 -26.73 12.02
C MET A 326 10.10 -28.15 11.59
N ASN A 327 9.96 -29.09 12.51
CA ASN A 327 9.12 -30.25 12.30
C ASN A 327 7.65 -29.85 12.52
N SER A 328 6.89 -30.03 11.48
CA SER A 328 5.51 -29.68 11.14
C SER A 328 4.53 -29.17 12.22
N ASP A 329 4.48 -29.70 13.41
CA ASP A 329 3.49 -29.36 14.44
C ASP A 329 3.89 -28.17 15.32
N GLU A 330 5.18 -27.92 15.51
CA GLU A 330 5.69 -26.77 16.25
C GLU A 330 5.68 -25.50 15.42
N LEU A 331 5.80 -25.61 14.09
CA LEU A 331 5.68 -24.49 13.17
C LEU A 331 4.27 -23.88 13.20
N GLN A 332 3.25 -24.74 13.21
CA GLN A 332 1.85 -24.28 13.33
C GLN A 332 1.60 -23.62 14.68
N LYS A 333 2.15 -24.17 15.78
CA LYS A 333 2.01 -23.56 17.12
C LYS A 333 2.76 -22.24 17.26
N ALA A 334 3.95 -22.11 16.67
CA ALA A 334 4.73 -20.86 16.69
C ALA A 334 4.15 -19.77 15.79
N LEU A 335 3.47 -20.14 14.69
CA LEU A 335 2.73 -19.21 13.84
C LEU A 335 1.44 -18.73 14.52
N VAL A 336 0.72 -19.62 15.22
CA VAL A 336 -0.52 -19.27 15.96
C VAL A 336 -0.23 -18.44 17.21
N ALA A 337 0.95 -18.56 17.83
CA ALA A 337 1.33 -17.76 19.01
C ALA A 337 1.90 -16.36 18.70
N ARG A 338 1.99 -15.97 17.42
CA ARG A 338 2.45 -14.65 16.95
C ARG A 338 1.37 -13.79 16.28
N PHE A 339 0.12 -14.27 16.34
CA PHE A 339 -1.04 -13.50 15.89
C PHE A 339 -1.99 -13.22 17.05
#